data_71f5a4e6831fa00a96aabcee4db52a3a
#
_entry.id   71f5a4e6831fa00a96aabcee4db52a3a
#
_cell.length_a   1.000
_cell.length_b   1.000
_cell.length_c   1.000
_cell.angle_alpha   90.00
_cell.angle_beta   90.00
_cell.angle_gamma   90.00
#
_symmetry.space_group_name_H-M   'P 1'
#
loop_
_entity.id
_entity.type
_entity.pdbx_description
1 polymer ?
#
loop_
_entity_poly.entity_id
_entity_poly.type
_entity_poly.pdbx_seq_one_letter_code
_entity_poly.pdbx_strand_id
1 'polypeptide(L)'
;MIQGKWLPQGSDLSDALAIRTRVFGRSRDTLDDESWNTVVYQDGIPVATGRLWWREGAFHLGDIGVLPEYRGRRIGDLTLRLLLFKAQSHYAREVRLLCPPALSGFFARLGFREDGEAAPTPVIITLLT
;
A
#
# COMPACT_ATOMS: atom_id res chain seq x y z
N MET A 1 -7.51 -17.30 -10.50
CA MET A 1 -7.73 -17.10 -9.06
C MET A 1 -6.85 -15.96 -8.56
N ILE A 2 -7.40 -15.10 -7.72
CA ILE A 2 -6.64 -14.00 -7.12
C ILE A 2 -6.32 -14.36 -5.68
N GLN A 3 -5.07 -14.15 -5.27
CA GLN A 3 -4.60 -14.51 -3.95
C GLN A 3 -3.64 -13.44 -3.42
N GLY A 4 -3.90 -12.95 -2.21
CA GLY A 4 -2.98 -12.06 -1.50
C GLY A 4 -2.09 -12.85 -0.56
N LYS A 5 -0.83 -12.46 -0.49
CA LYS A 5 0.14 -13.05 0.45
C LYS A 5 0.90 -11.97 1.18
N TRP A 6 1.26 -12.26 2.42
CA TRP A 6 2.15 -11.43 3.21
C TRP A 6 3.56 -12.00 3.14
N LEU A 7 4.54 -11.11 2.92
CA LEU A 7 5.95 -11.45 2.92
C LEU A 7 6.52 -11.02 4.28
N PRO A 8 6.88 -11.98 5.15
CA PRO A 8 7.42 -11.63 6.46
C PRO A 8 8.70 -10.81 6.36
N GLN A 9 8.97 -9.99 7.37
CA GLN A 9 10.23 -9.26 7.46
C GLN A 9 11.40 -10.22 7.41
N GLY A 10 12.43 -9.86 6.65
CA GLY A 10 13.60 -10.70 6.47
C GLY A 10 13.44 -11.81 5.44
N SER A 11 12.24 -11.97 4.86
CA SER A 11 12.03 -12.97 3.81
C SER A 11 12.42 -12.41 2.44
N ASP A 12 12.29 -13.26 1.40
CA ASP A 12 12.54 -12.86 0.02
C ASP A 12 11.44 -11.91 -0.47
N LEU A 13 11.79 -10.68 -0.82
CA LEU A 13 10.89 -9.66 -1.31
C LEU A 13 10.89 -9.53 -2.84
N SER A 14 11.50 -10.47 -3.56
CA SER A 14 11.71 -10.38 -5.02
C SER A 14 10.44 -10.01 -5.78
N ASP A 15 9.31 -10.65 -5.47
CA ASP A 15 8.06 -10.41 -6.19
C ASP A 15 7.52 -8.99 -5.95
N ALA A 16 7.58 -8.52 -4.70
CA ALA A 16 7.18 -7.16 -4.36
C ALA A 16 8.08 -6.13 -5.05
N LEU A 17 9.39 -6.37 -5.01
CA LEU A 17 10.36 -5.44 -5.58
C LEU A 17 10.27 -5.37 -7.10
N ALA A 18 9.99 -6.50 -7.77
CA ALA A 18 9.81 -6.51 -9.21
C ALA A 18 8.62 -5.63 -9.63
N ILE A 19 7.51 -5.71 -8.91
CA ILE A 19 6.34 -4.86 -9.17
C ILE A 19 6.67 -3.40 -8.88
N ARG A 20 7.29 -3.14 -7.71
CA ARG A 20 7.66 -1.78 -7.30
C ARG A 20 8.57 -1.11 -8.33
N THR A 21 9.54 -1.84 -8.85
CA THR A 21 10.46 -1.35 -9.86
C THR A 21 9.72 -1.00 -11.15
N ARG A 22 8.82 -1.86 -11.61
CA ARG A 22 8.06 -1.58 -12.84
C ARG A 22 7.11 -0.40 -12.69
N VAL A 23 6.45 -0.27 -11.54
CA VAL A 23 5.43 0.77 -11.34
C VAL A 23 6.05 2.10 -10.95
N PHE A 24 7.06 2.09 -10.07
CA PHE A 24 7.62 3.31 -9.47
C PHE A 24 9.07 3.60 -9.85
N GLY A 25 9.75 2.66 -10.50
CA GLY A 25 11.17 2.81 -10.81
C GLY A 25 12.07 2.78 -9.58
N ARG A 26 11.60 2.20 -8.48
CA ARG A 26 12.33 2.13 -7.22
C ARG A 26 12.47 0.68 -6.77
N SER A 27 13.60 0.37 -6.17
CA SER A 27 13.93 -0.95 -5.65
C SER A 27 13.79 -0.99 -4.12
N ARG A 28 14.46 -1.93 -3.48
CA ARG A 28 14.49 -2.07 -2.04
C ARG A 28 15.08 -0.83 -1.38
N ASP A 29 14.51 -0.43 -0.24
CA ASP A 29 15.04 0.64 0.59
C ASP A 29 15.07 0.20 2.06
N THR A 30 15.59 1.07 2.95
CA THR A 30 15.72 0.74 4.37
C THR A 30 14.37 0.58 5.06
N LEU A 31 13.33 1.18 4.52
CA LEU A 31 11.99 1.05 5.09
C LEU A 31 11.46 -0.39 5.00
N ASP A 32 11.95 -1.17 4.04
CA ASP A 32 11.55 -2.57 3.92
C ASP A 32 11.96 -3.41 5.13
N ASP A 33 13.00 -2.99 5.87
CA ASP A 33 13.43 -3.69 7.07
C ASP A 33 12.42 -3.61 8.20
N GLU A 34 11.52 -2.61 8.17
CA GLU A 34 10.50 -2.41 9.20
C GLU A 34 9.08 -2.49 8.65
N SER A 35 8.92 -2.93 7.41
CA SER A 35 7.62 -2.98 6.75
C SER A 35 7.06 -4.39 6.66
N TRP A 36 5.73 -4.49 6.66
CA TRP A 36 5.02 -5.66 6.15
C TRP A 36 4.74 -5.40 4.68
N ASN A 37 5.22 -6.28 3.82
CA ASN A 37 4.95 -6.22 2.38
C ASN A 37 3.91 -7.26 2.01
N THR A 38 2.98 -6.89 1.14
CA THR A 38 2.02 -7.83 0.58
C THR A 38 2.18 -7.89 -0.92
N VAL A 39 1.87 -9.03 -1.50
CA VAL A 39 1.82 -9.21 -2.95
C VAL A 39 0.51 -9.89 -3.30
N VAL A 40 -0.14 -9.38 -4.34
CA VAL A 40 -1.33 -10.00 -4.90
C VAL A 40 -0.93 -10.75 -6.16
N TYR A 41 -1.38 -11.99 -6.25
CA TYR A 41 -1.10 -12.88 -7.38
C TYR A 41 -2.40 -13.14 -8.15
N GLN A 42 -2.31 -13.12 -9.45
CA GLN A 42 -3.39 -13.61 -10.31
C GLN A 42 -2.88 -14.82 -11.07
N ASP A 43 -3.48 -15.97 -10.81
CA ASP A 43 -3.08 -17.24 -11.42
C ASP A 43 -1.59 -17.51 -11.26
N GLY A 44 -1.07 -17.22 -10.07
CA GLY A 44 0.34 -17.44 -9.73
C GLY A 44 1.29 -16.34 -10.19
N ILE A 45 0.80 -15.32 -10.86
CA ILE A 45 1.63 -14.22 -11.35
C ILE A 45 1.54 -13.04 -10.39
N PRO A 46 2.66 -12.51 -9.87
CA PRO A 46 2.61 -11.33 -9.02
C PRO A 46 2.20 -10.10 -9.81
N VAL A 47 1.11 -9.45 -9.42
CA VAL A 47 0.49 -8.36 -10.19
C VAL A 47 0.34 -7.06 -9.41
N ALA A 48 0.40 -7.10 -8.08
CA ALA A 48 0.29 -5.89 -7.26
C ALA A 48 1.04 -6.06 -5.95
N THR A 49 1.45 -4.93 -5.37
CA THR A 49 2.14 -4.91 -4.08
C THR A 49 1.79 -3.66 -3.31
N GLY A 50 2.06 -3.69 -2.02
CA GLY A 50 1.98 -2.56 -1.13
C GLY A 50 2.72 -2.87 0.16
N ARG A 51 2.96 -1.86 0.97
CA ARG A 51 3.62 -2.07 2.26
C ARG A 51 3.01 -1.22 3.36
N LEU A 52 3.13 -1.72 4.60
CA LEU A 52 2.63 -1.09 5.81
C LEU A 52 3.77 -1.04 6.82
N TRP A 53 3.94 0.09 7.50
CA TRP A 53 4.96 0.22 8.54
C TRP A 53 4.45 1.10 9.68
N TRP A 54 5.08 0.94 10.85
CA TRP A 54 4.81 1.76 12.03
C TRP A 54 5.95 2.76 12.20
N ARG A 55 5.61 4.02 12.34
CA ARG A 55 6.60 5.07 12.58
C ARG A 55 5.91 6.26 13.25
N GLU A 56 6.60 6.85 14.25
CA GLU A 56 6.14 8.06 14.92
C GLU A 56 4.72 7.94 15.49
N GLY A 57 4.41 6.78 16.06
CA GLY A 57 3.15 6.56 16.75
C GLY A 57 1.96 6.29 15.83
N ALA A 58 2.17 6.05 14.55
CA ALA A 58 1.10 5.78 13.60
C ALA A 58 1.50 4.71 12.59
N PHE A 59 0.49 4.02 12.06
CA PHE A 59 0.69 3.16 10.90
C PHE A 59 0.65 3.98 9.63
N HIS A 60 1.56 3.67 8.72
CA HIS A 60 1.65 4.27 7.40
C HIS A 60 1.56 3.17 6.36
N LEU A 61 0.95 3.46 5.24
CA LEU A 61 0.99 2.55 4.11
C LEU A 61 1.41 3.32 2.86
N GLY A 62 1.91 2.59 1.89
CA GLY A 62 2.35 3.22 0.65
C GLY A 62 2.85 2.22 -0.35
N ASP A 63 3.35 2.77 -1.46
CA ASP A 63 3.90 2.02 -2.57
C ASP A 63 2.91 0.95 -3.08
N ILE A 64 1.62 1.30 -3.08
CA ILE A 64 0.59 0.44 -3.66
C ILE A 64 0.70 0.58 -5.16
N GLY A 65 1.11 -0.49 -5.81
CA GLY A 65 1.29 -0.51 -7.26
C GLY A 65 0.64 -1.73 -7.87
N VAL A 66 -0.03 -1.52 -9.00
CA VAL A 66 -0.62 -2.57 -9.82
C VAL A 66 0.03 -2.51 -11.19
N LEU A 67 0.49 -3.66 -11.69
CA LEU A 67 1.04 -3.70 -13.03
C LEU A 67 0.03 -3.16 -14.05
N PRO A 68 0.47 -2.34 -15.02
CA PRO A 68 -0.45 -1.66 -15.94
C PRO A 68 -1.45 -2.59 -16.64
N GLU A 69 -1.00 -3.78 -17.05
CA GLU A 69 -1.83 -4.75 -17.77
C GLU A 69 -2.92 -5.40 -16.87
N TYR A 70 -2.85 -5.18 -15.57
CA TYR A 70 -3.82 -5.73 -14.60
C TYR A 70 -4.69 -4.66 -13.95
N ARG A 71 -4.59 -3.42 -14.39
CA ARG A 71 -5.41 -2.33 -13.86
C ARG A 71 -6.85 -2.43 -14.34
N GLY A 72 -7.77 -1.79 -13.61
CA GLY A 72 -9.19 -1.82 -13.93
C GLY A 72 -9.92 -3.08 -13.45
N ARG A 73 -9.29 -3.90 -12.62
CA ARG A 73 -9.84 -5.16 -12.11
C ARG A 73 -10.03 -5.16 -10.60
N ARG A 74 -9.99 -4.00 -9.97
CA ARG A 74 -10.11 -3.82 -8.52
C ARG A 74 -8.99 -4.49 -7.73
N ILE A 75 -7.85 -4.77 -8.35
CA ILE A 75 -6.70 -5.37 -7.65
C ILE A 75 -6.06 -4.36 -6.70
N GLY A 76 -6.01 -3.09 -7.07
CA GLY A 76 -5.52 -2.03 -6.17
C GLY A 76 -6.40 -1.89 -4.94
N ASP A 77 -7.72 -1.96 -5.09
CA ASP A 77 -8.66 -1.95 -3.98
C ASP A 77 -8.42 -3.13 -3.05
N LEU A 78 -8.24 -4.33 -3.59
CA LEU A 78 -7.93 -5.51 -2.80
C LEU A 78 -6.62 -5.33 -2.03
N THR A 79 -5.59 -4.82 -2.70
CA THR A 79 -4.27 -4.59 -2.08
C THR A 79 -4.40 -3.63 -0.89
N LEU A 80 -5.11 -2.53 -1.08
CA LEU A 80 -5.34 -1.56 -0.01
C LEU A 80 -6.12 -2.20 1.15
N ARG A 81 -7.14 -2.99 0.86
CA ARG A 81 -7.92 -3.66 1.92
C ARG A 81 -7.08 -4.65 2.72
N LEU A 82 -6.15 -5.35 2.09
CA LEU A 82 -5.23 -6.22 2.80
C LEU A 82 -4.36 -5.43 3.78
N LEU A 83 -3.85 -4.27 3.34
CA LEU A 83 -3.03 -3.41 4.21
C LEU A 83 -3.84 -2.86 5.37
N LEU A 84 -5.07 -2.40 5.12
CA LEU A 84 -5.95 -1.89 6.17
C LEU A 84 -6.32 -2.98 7.16
N PHE A 85 -6.61 -4.17 6.69
CA PHE A 85 -6.91 -5.31 7.55
C PHE A 85 -5.73 -5.62 8.47
N LYS A 86 -4.51 -5.60 7.91
CA LYS A 86 -3.31 -5.85 8.70
C LYS A 86 -3.14 -4.79 9.80
N ALA A 87 -3.33 -3.52 9.47
CA ALA A 87 -3.25 -2.44 10.43
C ALA A 87 -4.32 -2.60 11.53
N GLN A 88 -5.55 -2.93 11.17
CA GLN A 88 -6.62 -3.16 12.12
C GLN A 88 -6.34 -4.34 13.04
N SER A 89 -5.71 -5.39 12.53
CA SER A 89 -5.33 -6.55 13.35
C SER A 89 -4.29 -6.19 14.41
N HIS A 90 -3.59 -5.07 14.26
CA HIS A 90 -2.66 -4.52 15.23
C HIS A 90 -3.29 -3.35 16.01
N TYR A 91 -4.62 -3.26 16.04
CA TYR A 91 -5.38 -2.27 16.78
C TYR A 91 -5.14 -0.82 16.34
N ALA A 92 -4.82 -0.61 15.07
CA ALA A 92 -4.64 0.73 14.53
C ALA A 92 -5.95 1.52 14.61
N ARG A 93 -5.86 2.77 15.10
CA ARG A 93 -7.00 3.70 15.10
C ARG A 93 -7.00 4.57 13.86
N GLU A 94 -5.83 4.75 13.26
CA GLU A 94 -5.69 5.50 12.02
C GLU A 94 -4.57 4.90 11.19
N VAL A 95 -4.66 5.12 9.89
CA VAL A 95 -3.63 4.74 8.94
C VAL A 95 -3.38 5.94 8.06
N ARG A 96 -2.11 6.30 7.84
CA ARG A 96 -1.71 7.44 7.04
C ARG A 96 -1.09 7.00 5.73
N LEU A 97 -1.30 7.79 4.70
CA LEU A 97 -0.61 7.57 3.43
C LEU A 97 -0.34 8.90 2.74
N LEU A 98 0.75 8.93 1.98
CA LEU A 98 1.02 10.03 1.06
C LEU A 98 0.32 9.74 -0.25
N CYS A 99 -0.57 10.63 -0.65
CA CYS A 99 -1.43 10.42 -1.80
C CYS A 99 -1.16 11.46 -2.87
N PRO A 100 -0.90 11.04 -4.12
CA PRO A 100 -0.90 12.00 -5.22
C PRO A 100 -2.26 12.67 -5.34
N PRO A 101 -2.34 13.99 -5.59
CA PRO A 101 -3.62 14.69 -5.66
C PRO A 101 -4.61 14.07 -6.62
N ALA A 102 -4.13 13.50 -7.72
CA ALA A 102 -4.97 12.85 -8.72
C ALA A 102 -5.75 11.64 -8.17
N LEU A 103 -5.26 11.03 -7.07
CA LEU A 103 -5.88 9.85 -6.46
C LEU A 103 -6.67 10.17 -5.20
N SER A 104 -6.76 11.45 -4.81
CA SER A 104 -7.43 11.83 -3.57
C SER A 104 -8.90 11.42 -3.57
N GLY A 105 -9.59 11.51 -4.70
CA GLY A 105 -10.98 11.08 -4.81
C GLY A 105 -11.16 9.58 -4.62
N PHE A 106 -10.23 8.78 -5.13
CA PHE A 106 -10.22 7.33 -4.93
C PHE A 106 -10.12 6.99 -3.44
N PHE A 107 -9.15 7.59 -2.75
CA PHE A 107 -8.96 7.32 -1.33
C PHE A 107 -10.10 7.90 -0.47
N ALA A 108 -10.65 9.05 -0.86
CA ALA A 108 -11.78 9.65 -0.14
C ALA A 108 -13.00 8.71 -0.13
N ARG A 109 -13.24 8.01 -1.23
CA ARG A 109 -14.34 7.04 -1.31
C ARG A 109 -14.15 5.85 -0.38
N LEU A 110 -12.91 5.58 0.03
CA LEU A 110 -12.58 4.51 0.96
C LEU A 110 -12.51 4.99 2.41
N GLY A 111 -12.90 6.24 2.68
CA GLY A 111 -12.96 6.76 4.04
C GLY A 111 -11.75 7.57 4.48
N PHE A 112 -10.80 7.80 3.60
CA PHE A 112 -9.64 8.62 3.93
C PHE A 112 -10.00 10.10 3.90
N ARG A 113 -9.41 10.88 4.80
CA ARG A 113 -9.56 12.34 4.86
C ARG A 113 -8.18 13.00 4.83
N GLU A 114 -8.14 14.19 4.27
CA GLU A 114 -6.92 15.00 4.33
C GLU A 114 -6.63 15.33 5.78
N ASP A 115 -5.35 15.19 6.17
CA ASP A 115 -4.88 15.48 7.50
C ASP A 115 -4.10 16.78 7.47
N GLY A 116 -4.65 17.83 8.10
CA GLY A 116 -4.04 19.14 8.15
C GLY A 116 -4.32 19.99 6.94
N GLU A 117 -3.51 21.03 6.74
CA GLU A 117 -3.64 21.91 5.60
C GLU A 117 -3.19 21.21 4.32
N ALA A 118 -3.85 21.55 3.22
CA ALA A 118 -3.53 20.97 1.93
C ALA A 118 -2.09 21.29 1.57
N ALA A 119 -1.26 20.27 1.53
CA ALA A 119 0.10 20.39 1.04
C ALA A 119 0.10 20.44 -0.48
N PRO A 120 1.09 21.08 -1.09
CA PRO A 120 1.12 21.16 -2.55
C PRO A 120 1.11 19.78 -3.22
N THR A 121 1.90 18.84 -2.83
CA THR A 121 1.95 17.47 -3.36
C THR A 121 3.14 16.77 -2.77
N PRO A 122 3.03 15.55 -2.28
CA PRO A 122 1.81 14.73 -2.10
C PRO A 122 1.00 15.16 -0.88
N VAL A 123 -0.23 14.72 -0.81
CA VAL A 123 -1.14 15.00 0.31
C VAL A 123 -1.10 13.82 1.27
N ILE A 124 -1.04 14.11 2.56
CA ILE A 124 -1.20 13.09 3.60
C ILE A 124 -2.69 12.95 3.90
N ILE A 125 -3.19 11.76 3.79
CA ILE A 125 -4.58 11.47 4.14
C ILE A 125 -4.62 10.37 5.19
N THR A 126 -5.66 10.40 6.01
CA THR A 126 -5.78 9.50 7.16
C THR A 126 -7.14 8.82 7.15
N LEU A 127 -7.13 7.50 7.35
CA LEU A 127 -8.33 6.74 7.62
C LEU A 127 -8.52 6.67 9.13
N LEU A 128 -9.65 7.18 9.59
CA LEU A 128 -10.05 7.12 10.99
C LEU A 128 -10.97 5.91 11.19
N THR A 129 -10.61 5.05 12.12
CA THR A 129 -11.42 3.88 12.43
C THR A 129 -12.22 4.07 13.72
#